data_ed5a5b347f5be0d7ba5b57a4b37a740e
#
_entry.id   ed5a5b347f5be0d7ba5b57a4b37a740e
#
_cell.length_a   1.000
_cell.length_b   1.000
_cell.length_c   1.000
_cell.angle_alpha   90.00
_cell.angle_beta   90.00
_cell.angle_gamma   90.00
#
_symmetry.space_group_name_H-M   'P 1'
#
loop_
_entity.id
_entity.type
_entity.pdbx_description
1 polymer ?
#
loop_
_entity_poly.entity_id
_entity_poly.type
_entity_poly.pdbx_seq_one_letter_code
_entity_poly.pdbx_strand_id
1 'polypeptide(L)'
;MNRKLIMRLAILAVCVAGAAGVNAAEPLDLSTLIANAKTEAPITVYASTGKIVEQAKSFSQQYGVNAVGIKADAPQIIEIISREAQAHNVKADVAIIEDAPAGMAQLLNKGYVQSWVPDDMKAAVPVQYQAPLTVVLAPNVFAYNTAHHGRCPITNIWQLTEPQWRGKVAMQDPTSKPAYTDWFSQMATHYDQEVRAAYQQAYGKPLETDESTATAAFVKALAANSPLLTHSDNDAAEAIGAPDGKGDFVGLVSTAKFRDNKQGMKLGLCNGMKPFIGWNYPSLGVVASGSHSPNAARLFVHYLMTAEGIAPQGVDGKMSTNPAVKLPANEASGIEKYRAELMAYQTTSAKTDWQSRQDWQDLWNLNYQK
;
A
#
# COMPACT_ATOMS: atom_id res chain seq x y z
N MET A 1 -58.32 -14.59 -71.14
CA MET A 1 -57.54 -13.63 -71.92
C MET A 1 -57.33 -12.39 -71.05
N ASN A 2 -56.16 -12.18 -70.53
CA ASN A 2 -55.51 -10.94 -70.22
C ASN A 2 -54.39 -11.20 -69.13
N ARG A 3 -53.18 -11.25 -69.66
CA ARG A 3 -51.93 -11.30 -68.84
C ARG A 3 -51.67 -9.89 -68.28
N LYS A 4 -51.56 -9.78 -66.99
CA LYS A 4 -50.95 -8.56 -66.34
C LYS A 4 -49.54 -8.89 -65.88
N LEU A 5 -48.63 -8.21 -66.48
CA LEU A 5 -47.19 -8.21 -66.22
C LEU A 5 -46.94 -7.44 -64.92
N ILE A 6 -46.38 -8.09 -63.91
CA ILE A 6 -45.95 -7.43 -62.66
C ILE A 6 -44.44 -7.26 -62.73
N MET A 7 -43.99 -6.05 -62.85
CA MET A 7 -42.60 -5.62 -62.84
C MET A 7 -42.16 -5.53 -61.39
N ARG A 8 -41.22 -6.38 -60.98
CA ARG A 8 -40.59 -6.38 -59.65
C ARG A 8 -39.43 -5.39 -59.70
N LEU A 9 -39.54 -4.27 -58.98
CA LEU A 9 -38.43 -3.37 -58.66
C LEU A 9 -37.57 -3.99 -57.55
N ALA A 10 -36.31 -4.33 -57.83
CA ALA A 10 -35.33 -4.73 -56.83
C ALA A 10 -34.67 -3.43 -56.28
N ILE A 11 -34.92 -3.14 -55.00
CA ILE A 11 -34.23 -2.08 -54.29
C ILE A 11 -32.95 -2.71 -53.69
N LEU A 12 -31.81 -2.32 -54.21
CA LEU A 12 -30.49 -2.64 -53.66
C LEU A 12 -30.24 -1.72 -52.45
N ALA A 13 -30.38 -2.23 -51.23
CA ALA A 13 -29.95 -1.53 -50.01
C ALA A 13 -28.42 -1.77 -49.84
N VAL A 14 -27.64 -0.72 -50.09
CA VAL A 14 -26.21 -0.69 -49.76
C VAL A 14 -26.07 -0.40 -48.26
N CYS A 15 -25.82 -1.44 -47.46
CA CYS A 15 -25.40 -1.26 -46.06
C CYS A 15 -23.93 -0.84 -46.05
N VAL A 16 -23.66 0.45 -45.89
CA VAL A 16 -22.33 0.93 -45.50
C VAL A 16 -22.15 0.63 -44.01
N ALA A 17 -21.51 -0.49 -43.69
CA ALA A 17 -21.02 -0.78 -42.36
C ALA A 17 -19.83 0.14 -42.07
N GLY A 18 -20.08 1.26 -41.43
CA GLY A 18 -19.03 2.07 -40.85
C GLY A 18 -18.39 1.30 -39.66
N ALA A 19 -17.26 0.66 -39.92
CA ALA A 19 -16.41 0.16 -38.86
C ALA A 19 -15.84 1.37 -38.12
N ALA A 20 -16.48 1.76 -37.00
CA ALA A 20 -15.85 2.63 -36.02
C ALA A 20 -14.67 1.83 -35.45
N GLY A 21 -13.49 2.05 -36.01
CA GLY A 21 -12.24 1.55 -35.46
C GLY A 21 -12.11 2.15 -34.04
N VAL A 22 -12.22 1.30 -33.04
CA VAL A 22 -11.74 1.65 -31.70
C VAL A 22 -10.24 1.79 -31.88
N ASN A 23 -9.75 3.00 -32.04
CA ASN A 23 -8.34 3.32 -31.92
C ASN A 23 -7.95 2.98 -30.48
N ALA A 24 -7.45 1.76 -30.24
CA ALA A 24 -6.65 1.50 -29.05
C ALA A 24 -5.49 2.51 -29.12
N ALA A 25 -5.43 3.44 -28.19
CA ALA A 25 -4.32 4.36 -28.10
C ALA A 25 -3.03 3.54 -28.10
N GLU A 26 -2.10 3.87 -29.01
CA GLU A 26 -0.79 3.19 -29.02
C GLU A 26 -0.15 3.33 -27.64
N PRO A 27 0.55 2.28 -27.16
CA PRO A 27 1.27 2.33 -25.89
C PRO A 27 2.19 3.55 -25.88
N LEU A 28 2.12 4.36 -24.83
CA LEU A 28 2.93 5.57 -24.71
C LEU A 28 4.39 5.18 -24.48
N ASP A 29 5.21 5.25 -25.51
CA ASP A 29 6.65 5.00 -25.43
C ASP A 29 7.32 5.98 -24.46
N LEU A 30 8.23 5.46 -23.62
CA LEU A 30 8.93 6.25 -22.60
C LEU A 30 9.70 7.45 -23.19
N SER A 31 10.31 7.30 -24.37
CA SER A 31 11.03 8.39 -25.03
C SER A 31 10.10 9.53 -25.41
N THR A 32 8.92 9.20 -25.92
CA THR A 32 7.85 10.15 -26.25
C THR A 32 7.30 10.81 -24.99
N LEU A 33 7.11 10.06 -23.89
CA LEU A 33 6.69 10.61 -22.60
C LEU A 33 7.70 11.63 -22.07
N ILE A 34 8.99 11.32 -22.13
CA ILE A 34 10.07 12.22 -21.72
C ILE A 34 10.09 13.49 -22.58
N ALA A 35 9.95 13.35 -23.90
CA ALA A 35 9.97 14.50 -24.81
C ALA A 35 8.78 15.44 -24.54
N ASN A 36 7.58 14.88 -24.34
CA ASN A 36 6.39 15.66 -24.03
C ASN A 36 6.48 16.34 -22.65
N ALA A 37 6.94 15.61 -21.63
CA ALA A 37 7.11 16.14 -20.29
C ALA A 37 8.04 17.36 -20.22
N LYS A 38 9.07 17.42 -21.05
CA LYS A 38 10.00 18.57 -21.13
C LYS A 38 9.36 19.86 -21.65
N THR A 39 8.23 19.77 -22.33
CA THR A 39 7.50 20.92 -22.86
C THR A 39 6.44 21.46 -21.91
N GLU A 40 6.17 20.73 -20.83
CA GLU A 40 5.14 21.05 -19.83
C GLU A 40 5.67 21.94 -18.71
N ALA A 41 4.74 22.53 -17.94
CA ALA A 41 5.06 23.33 -16.76
C ALA A 41 5.65 22.47 -15.63
N PRO A 42 6.32 23.08 -14.62
CA PRO A 42 6.75 22.39 -13.41
C PRO A 42 5.61 21.67 -12.72
N ILE A 43 5.92 20.52 -12.10
CA ILE A 43 4.92 19.72 -11.37
C ILE A 43 5.08 19.81 -9.85
N THR A 44 3.97 19.71 -9.14
CA THR A 44 3.90 19.57 -7.68
C THR A 44 3.51 18.15 -7.29
N VAL A 45 4.34 17.53 -6.44
CA VAL A 45 4.17 16.15 -6.01
C VAL A 45 4.00 16.08 -4.49
N TYR A 46 2.91 15.47 -4.02
CA TYR A 46 2.64 15.24 -2.61
C TYR A 46 2.94 13.81 -2.19
N ALA A 47 3.52 13.60 -1.00
CA ALA A 47 3.68 12.28 -0.39
C ALA A 47 3.76 12.36 1.14
N SER A 48 3.44 11.26 1.83
CA SER A 48 3.50 11.17 3.30
C SER A 48 4.93 11.08 3.86
N THR A 49 5.94 10.99 3.01
CA THR A 49 7.35 10.93 3.40
C THR A 49 8.11 12.18 3.01
N GLY A 50 9.04 12.65 3.87
CA GLY A 50 9.96 13.74 3.54
C GLY A 50 10.95 13.40 2.41
N LYS A 51 11.12 12.11 2.08
CA LYS A 51 11.96 11.66 0.96
C LYS A 51 11.48 12.17 -0.40
N ILE A 52 10.23 12.59 -0.50
CA ILE A 52 9.68 13.15 -1.75
C ILE A 52 10.43 14.40 -2.22
N VAL A 53 11.00 15.19 -1.31
CA VAL A 53 11.79 16.39 -1.66
C VAL A 53 13.05 15.99 -2.42
N GLU A 54 13.76 14.97 -1.93
CA GLU A 54 14.94 14.42 -2.58
C GLU A 54 14.57 13.74 -3.91
N GLN A 55 13.51 12.96 -3.94
CA GLN A 55 13.02 12.28 -5.14
C GLN A 55 12.65 13.28 -6.25
N ALA A 56 11.94 14.36 -5.92
CA ALA A 56 11.58 15.40 -6.87
C ALA A 56 12.83 16.14 -7.43
N LYS A 57 13.82 16.39 -6.56
CA LYS A 57 15.09 17.00 -6.98
C LYS A 57 15.86 16.06 -7.94
N SER A 58 15.99 14.79 -7.61
CA SER A 58 16.69 13.81 -8.45
C SER A 58 15.99 13.60 -9.78
N PHE A 59 14.65 13.53 -9.77
CA PHE A 59 13.84 13.51 -10.99
C PHE A 59 14.13 14.71 -11.89
N SER A 60 14.13 15.92 -11.31
CA SER A 60 14.41 17.15 -12.08
C SER A 60 15.80 17.13 -12.72
N GLN A 61 16.80 16.62 -12.00
CA GLN A 61 18.16 16.49 -12.51
C GLN A 61 18.25 15.45 -13.63
N GLN A 62 17.56 14.33 -13.50
CA GLN A 62 17.63 13.23 -14.46
C GLN A 62 16.91 13.55 -15.77
N TYR A 63 15.74 14.16 -15.70
CA TYR A 63 14.87 14.35 -16.87
C TYR A 63 14.86 15.79 -17.40
N GLY A 64 15.39 16.76 -16.66
CA GLY A 64 15.28 18.17 -17.05
C GLY A 64 13.87 18.72 -16.93
N VAL A 65 13.01 18.09 -16.15
CA VAL A 65 11.62 18.49 -15.87
C VAL A 65 11.54 18.96 -14.42
N ASN A 66 11.12 20.21 -14.18
CA ASN A 66 11.06 20.74 -12.82
C ASN A 66 9.95 20.08 -12.00
N ALA A 67 10.31 19.54 -10.84
CA ALA A 67 9.37 18.95 -9.88
C ALA A 67 9.63 19.49 -8.47
N VAL A 68 8.56 19.76 -7.73
CA VAL A 68 8.58 20.17 -6.32
C VAL A 68 7.90 19.12 -5.48
N GLY A 69 8.66 18.52 -4.57
CA GLY A 69 8.14 17.54 -3.60
C GLY A 69 7.65 18.21 -2.32
N ILE A 70 6.44 17.91 -1.89
CA ILE A 70 5.83 18.44 -0.67
C ILE A 70 5.41 17.27 0.22
N LYS A 71 5.92 17.26 1.47
CA LYS A 71 5.45 16.31 2.48
C LYS A 71 4.12 16.79 3.07
N ALA A 72 3.11 15.91 3.05
CA ALA A 72 1.84 16.08 3.77
C ALA A 72 1.29 14.69 4.12
N ASP A 73 0.55 14.55 5.21
CA ASP A 73 -0.03 13.27 5.59
C ASP A 73 -1.20 12.88 4.66
N ALA A 74 -1.51 11.59 4.55
CA ALA A 74 -2.50 11.10 3.59
C ALA A 74 -3.87 11.81 3.71
N PRO A 75 -4.45 12.07 4.88
CA PRO A 75 -5.69 12.86 5.00
C PRO A 75 -5.55 14.28 4.44
N GLN A 76 -4.42 14.95 4.70
CA GLN A 76 -4.15 16.30 4.18
C GLN A 76 -4.03 16.31 2.65
N ILE A 77 -3.33 15.33 2.08
CA ILE A 77 -3.22 15.17 0.61
C ILE A 77 -4.60 15.00 -0.01
N ILE A 78 -5.42 14.12 0.56
CA ILE A 78 -6.78 13.85 0.10
C ILE A 78 -7.63 15.12 0.16
N GLU A 79 -7.53 15.89 1.25
CA GLU A 79 -8.25 17.14 1.42
C GLU A 79 -7.81 18.20 0.41
N ILE A 80 -6.50 18.39 0.21
CA ILE A 80 -5.94 19.35 -0.75
C ILE A 80 -6.47 19.04 -2.16
N ILE A 81 -6.29 17.81 -2.63
CA ILE A 81 -6.72 17.42 -3.98
C ILE A 81 -8.24 17.55 -4.15
N SER A 82 -9.01 17.14 -3.13
CA SER A 82 -10.48 17.26 -3.18
C SER A 82 -10.93 18.71 -3.32
N ARG A 83 -10.33 19.63 -2.55
CA ARG A 83 -10.66 21.06 -2.62
C ARG A 83 -10.25 21.68 -3.94
N GLU A 84 -9.07 21.36 -4.44
CA GLU A 84 -8.56 21.86 -5.72
C GLU A 84 -9.43 21.38 -6.88
N ALA A 85 -9.82 20.10 -6.89
CA ALA A 85 -10.69 19.54 -7.91
C ALA A 85 -12.09 20.18 -7.89
N GLN A 86 -12.68 20.36 -6.71
CA GLN A 86 -14.00 21.01 -6.54
C GLN A 86 -13.98 22.50 -6.96
N ALA A 87 -12.87 23.18 -6.71
CA ALA A 87 -12.67 24.57 -7.09
C ALA A 87 -12.28 24.75 -8.57
N HIS A 88 -12.10 23.66 -9.33
CA HIS A 88 -11.53 23.67 -10.70
C HIS A 88 -10.22 24.46 -10.80
N ASN A 89 -9.39 24.38 -9.76
CA ASN A 89 -8.11 25.07 -9.65
C ASN A 89 -7.04 24.08 -9.14
N VAL A 90 -6.69 23.12 -9.99
CA VAL A 90 -5.77 22.04 -9.68
C VAL A 90 -4.34 22.58 -9.69
N LYS A 91 -3.60 22.34 -8.60
CA LYS A 91 -2.19 22.68 -8.42
C LYS A 91 -1.34 21.46 -8.14
N ALA A 92 -1.92 20.43 -7.52
CA ALA A 92 -1.29 19.13 -7.35
C ALA A 92 -1.29 18.39 -8.69
N ASP A 93 -0.14 17.86 -9.09
CA ASP A 93 -0.02 17.06 -10.31
C ASP A 93 0.04 15.57 -9.99
N VAL A 94 0.81 15.19 -8.96
CA VAL A 94 1.01 13.80 -8.52
C VAL A 94 0.79 13.69 -7.02
N ALA A 95 0.16 12.61 -6.60
CA ALA A 95 0.11 12.24 -5.20
C ALA A 95 0.53 10.78 -4.99
N ILE A 96 1.34 10.57 -3.93
CA ILE A 96 1.69 9.26 -3.40
C ILE A 96 0.95 9.09 -2.09
N ILE A 97 -0.15 8.32 -2.13
CA ILE A 97 -1.12 8.25 -1.04
C ILE A 97 -0.90 6.96 -0.26
N GLU A 98 -0.37 7.06 0.95
CA GLU A 98 -0.13 5.95 1.89
C GLU A 98 -1.41 5.60 2.67
N ASP A 99 -2.53 5.58 2.00
CA ASP A 99 -3.84 5.12 2.45
C ASP A 99 -4.65 4.77 1.19
N ALA A 100 -4.41 3.58 0.65
CA ALA A 100 -5.05 3.16 -0.60
C ALA A 100 -6.58 3.11 -0.48
N PRO A 101 -7.21 2.60 0.59
CA PRO A 101 -8.65 2.63 0.76
C PRO A 101 -9.26 4.04 0.72
N ALA A 102 -8.68 4.98 1.47
CA ALA A 102 -9.17 6.37 1.47
C ALA A 102 -8.93 7.05 0.12
N GLY A 103 -7.76 6.86 -0.49
CA GLY A 103 -7.44 7.40 -1.81
C GLY A 103 -8.39 6.89 -2.89
N MET A 104 -8.75 5.60 -2.85
CA MET A 104 -9.76 5.04 -3.74
C MET A 104 -11.15 5.64 -3.49
N ALA A 105 -11.61 5.63 -2.24
CA ALA A 105 -12.96 6.06 -1.89
C ALA A 105 -13.20 7.56 -2.13
N GLN A 106 -12.22 8.38 -1.79
CA GLN A 106 -12.38 9.83 -1.73
C GLN A 106 -11.84 10.58 -2.95
N LEU A 107 -10.92 9.98 -3.71
CA LEU A 107 -10.33 10.63 -4.89
C LEU A 107 -10.61 9.89 -6.20
N LEU A 108 -10.23 8.62 -6.32
CA LEU A 108 -10.40 7.86 -7.56
C LEU A 108 -11.87 7.68 -7.95
N ASN A 109 -12.71 7.26 -7.01
CA ASN A 109 -14.15 7.06 -7.26
C ASN A 109 -14.89 8.37 -7.57
N LYS A 110 -14.31 9.51 -7.20
CA LYS A 110 -14.86 10.84 -7.52
C LYS A 110 -14.28 11.43 -8.81
N GLY A 111 -13.31 10.75 -9.42
CA GLY A 111 -12.66 11.22 -10.64
C GLY A 111 -11.71 12.40 -10.42
N TYR A 112 -11.32 12.72 -9.19
CA TYR A 112 -10.40 13.81 -8.88
C TYR A 112 -8.95 13.47 -9.25
N VAL A 113 -8.62 12.18 -9.28
CA VAL A 113 -7.33 11.65 -9.73
C VAL A 113 -7.53 10.47 -10.66
N GLN A 114 -6.50 10.15 -11.42
CA GLN A 114 -6.44 9.02 -12.32
C GLN A 114 -5.30 8.08 -11.90
N SER A 115 -5.53 6.78 -12.04
CA SER A 115 -4.50 5.76 -11.95
C SER A 115 -3.97 5.47 -13.36
N TRP A 116 -2.67 5.39 -13.51
CA TRP A 116 -2.02 5.07 -14.78
C TRP A 116 -0.86 4.11 -14.54
N VAL A 117 -0.85 2.99 -15.23
CA VAL A 117 0.23 2.00 -15.18
C VAL A 117 1.18 2.26 -16.34
N PRO A 118 2.50 2.44 -16.12
CA PRO A 118 3.46 2.57 -17.20
C PRO A 118 3.45 1.33 -18.13
N ASP A 119 3.32 1.55 -19.43
CA ASP A 119 3.15 0.46 -20.40
C ASP A 119 4.35 -0.50 -20.43
N ASP A 120 5.55 0.03 -20.30
CA ASP A 120 6.81 -0.73 -20.24
C ASP A 120 6.98 -1.54 -18.95
N MET A 121 6.27 -1.19 -17.88
CA MET A 121 6.30 -1.87 -16.58
C MET A 121 5.09 -2.78 -16.35
N LYS A 122 4.05 -2.65 -17.15
CA LYS A 122 2.76 -3.34 -16.95
C LYS A 122 2.90 -4.87 -16.87
N ALA A 123 3.76 -5.45 -17.69
CA ALA A 123 3.99 -6.90 -17.67
C ALA A 123 4.75 -7.37 -16.42
N ALA A 124 5.56 -6.52 -15.80
CA ALA A 124 6.37 -6.85 -14.63
C ALA A 124 5.64 -6.61 -13.30
N VAL A 125 4.80 -5.55 -13.24
CA VAL A 125 4.05 -5.21 -12.01
C VAL A 125 2.95 -6.26 -11.78
N PRO A 126 2.87 -6.89 -10.58
CA PRO A 126 1.82 -7.84 -10.28
C PRO A 126 0.42 -7.22 -10.43
N VAL A 127 -0.52 -8.01 -10.97
CA VAL A 127 -1.86 -7.54 -11.34
C VAL A 127 -2.63 -6.90 -10.18
N GLN A 128 -2.45 -7.40 -8.95
CA GLN A 128 -3.06 -6.85 -7.74
C GLN A 128 -2.61 -5.41 -7.41
N TYR A 129 -1.53 -4.91 -8.02
CA TYR A 129 -1.01 -3.56 -7.82
C TYR A 129 -1.25 -2.63 -9.00
N GLN A 130 -1.99 -3.06 -10.02
CA GLN A 130 -2.23 -2.28 -11.23
C GLN A 130 -3.53 -1.46 -11.21
N ALA A 131 -4.53 -1.88 -10.44
CA ALA A 131 -5.86 -1.24 -10.46
C ALA A 131 -6.44 -1.05 -9.05
N PRO A 132 -6.18 0.09 -8.40
CA PRO A 132 -5.34 1.22 -8.82
C PRO A 132 -3.85 0.93 -8.72
N LEU A 133 -3.03 1.70 -9.45
CA LEU A 133 -1.58 1.55 -9.40
C LEU A 133 -1.05 1.83 -8.00
N THR A 134 -0.44 0.81 -7.42
CA THR A 134 0.39 0.93 -6.22
C THR A 134 1.84 1.07 -6.67
N VAL A 135 2.53 2.10 -6.23
CA VAL A 135 3.93 2.37 -6.62
C VAL A 135 4.93 1.96 -5.54
N VAL A 136 4.52 2.02 -4.27
CA VAL A 136 5.35 1.72 -3.11
C VAL A 136 4.62 0.76 -2.18
N LEU A 137 5.35 -0.21 -1.65
CA LEU A 137 4.94 -1.10 -0.56
C LEU A 137 5.76 -0.74 0.68
N ALA A 138 5.08 -0.44 1.78
CA ALA A 138 5.68 -0.15 3.07
C ALA A 138 5.47 -1.35 4.02
N PRO A 139 6.48 -2.19 4.27
CA PRO A 139 6.34 -3.32 5.15
C PRO A 139 6.18 -2.89 6.61
N ASN A 140 5.17 -3.44 7.27
CA ASN A 140 5.04 -3.49 8.72
C ASN A 140 5.32 -4.92 9.15
N VAL A 141 6.22 -5.11 10.09
CA VAL A 141 6.77 -6.44 10.44
C VAL A 141 6.71 -6.68 11.94
N PHE A 142 6.68 -7.94 12.32
CA PHE A 142 6.86 -8.33 13.71
C PHE A 142 8.34 -8.20 14.08
N ALA A 143 8.59 -7.60 15.25
CA ALA A 143 9.92 -7.34 15.77
C ALA A 143 10.05 -7.75 17.24
N TYR A 144 11.28 -7.98 17.66
CA TYR A 144 11.65 -8.36 19.01
C TYR A 144 12.96 -7.68 19.43
N ASN A 145 13.31 -7.75 20.73
CA ASN A 145 14.57 -7.20 21.25
C ASN A 145 15.72 -8.23 21.15
N THR A 146 16.73 -7.92 20.33
CA THR A 146 17.90 -8.79 20.13
C THR A 146 18.86 -8.82 21.33
N ALA A 147 18.72 -7.91 22.30
CA ALA A 147 19.47 -7.98 23.55
C ALA A 147 18.85 -8.99 24.53
N HIS A 148 17.55 -9.25 24.43
CA HIS A 148 16.85 -10.22 25.29
C HIS A 148 16.81 -11.61 24.68
N HIS A 149 16.72 -11.71 23.35
CA HIS A 149 16.55 -12.98 22.66
C HIS A 149 17.53 -13.12 21.48
N GLY A 150 18.17 -14.26 21.36
CA GLY A 150 19.04 -14.59 20.22
C GLY A 150 18.26 -14.85 18.91
N ARG A 151 16.93 -15.06 19.02
CA ARG A 151 15.98 -15.21 17.92
C ARG A 151 14.60 -14.74 18.38
N CYS A 152 13.69 -14.49 17.42
CA CYS A 152 12.32 -14.12 17.77
C CYS A 152 11.68 -15.16 18.72
N PRO A 153 11.12 -14.75 19.87
CA PRO A 153 10.54 -15.67 20.85
C PRO A 153 9.18 -16.21 20.42
N ILE A 154 8.60 -15.67 19.34
CA ILE A 154 7.33 -16.10 18.74
C ILE A 154 7.55 -16.54 17.28
N THR A 155 6.76 -17.50 16.83
CA THR A 155 6.80 -18.03 15.46
C THR A 155 5.42 -18.08 14.80
N ASN A 156 4.39 -17.59 15.52
CA ASN A 156 3.00 -17.62 15.05
C ASN A 156 2.23 -16.45 15.64
N ILE A 157 1.37 -15.79 14.84
CA ILE A 157 0.60 -14.64 15.31
C ILE A 157 -0.30 -14.98 16.49
N TRP A 158 -0.83 -16.20 16.58
CA TRP A 158 -1.71 -16.61 17.67
C TRP A 158 -1.00 -16.62 19.03
N GLN A 159 0.33 -16.77 19.06
CA GLN A 159 1.08 -16.65 20.31
C GLN A 159 0.99 -15.24 20.93
N LEU A 160 0.74 -14.21 20.14
CA LEU A 160 0.49 -12.85 20.65
C LEU A 160 -0.77 -12.76 21.53
N THR A 161 -1.65 -13.74 21.44
CA THR A 161 -2.88 -13.81 22.24
C THR A 161 -2.74 -14.60 23.52
N GLU A 162 -1.57 -15.22 23.74
CA GLU A 162 -1.30 -16.05 24.92
C GLU A 162 -1.07 -15.19 26.19
N PRO A 163 -1.43 -15.71 27.38
CA PRO A 163 -1.28 -14.95 28.64
C PRO A 163 0.12 -14.46 28.92
N GLN A 164 1.17 -15.17 28.49
CA GLN A 164 2.56 -14.77 28.68
C GLN A 164 2.92 -13.46 27.94
N TRP A 165 2.17 -13.11 26.88
CA TRP A 165 2.35 -11.90 26.09
C TRP A 165 1.32 -10.82 26.45
N ARG A 166 0.51 -11.03 27.50
CA ARG A 166 -0.45 -10.03 27.97
C ARG A 166 0.27 -8.73 28.35
N GLY A 167 -0.13 -7.62 27.72
CA GLY A 167 0.49 -6.31 27.93
C GLY A 167 1.88 -6.14 27.34
N LYS A 168 2.40 -7.15 26.60
CA LYS A 168 3.78 -7.16 26.07
C LYS A 168 3.84 -7.15 24.52
N VAL A 169 2.73 -6.92 23.86
CA VAL A 169 2.67 -6.69 22.42
C VAL A 169 2.60 -5.20 22.16
N ALA A 170 3.67 -4.58 21.65
CA ALA A 170 3.69 -3.16 21.33
C ALA A 170 3.24 -2.92 19.89
N MET A 171 2.27 -2.05 19.68
CA MET A 171 1.76 -1.71 18.35
C MET A 171 1.07 -0.33 18.36
N GLN A 172 0.94 0.29 17.19
CA GLN A 172 0.13 1.50 17.10
C GLN A 172 -1.36 1.16 17.31
N ASP A 173 -2.09 2.12 17.88
CA ASP A 173 -3.52 1.98 18.15
C ASP A 173 -4.33 1.82 16.85
N PRO A 174 -5.01 0.66 16.64
CA PRO A 174 -5.84 0.42 15.45
C PRO A 174 -6.99 1.41 15.27
N THR A 175 -7.42 2.07 16.36
CA THR A 175 -8.51 3.06 16.27
C THR A 175 -8.05 4.39 15.68
N SER A 176 -6.75 4.66 15.73
CA SER A 176 -6.13 5.89 15.18
C SER A 176 -5.27 5.65 13.95
N LYS A 177 -4.84 4.40 13.70
CA LYS A 177 -3.99 4.03 12.57
C LYS A 177 -4.72 3.10 11.60
N PRO A 178 -5.32 3.63 10.51
CA PRO A 178 -6.12 2.85 9.56
C PRO A 178 -5.40 1.63 8.95
N ALA A 179 -4.08 1.67 8.82
CA ALA A 179 -3.30 0.55 8.29
C ALA A 179 -3.53 -0.77 9.05
N TYR A 180 -3.86 -0.71 10.35
CA TYR A 180 -4.15 -1.91 11.15
C TYR A 180 -5.56 -2.46 10.88
N THR A 181 -6.57 -1.60 10.78
CA THR A 181 -7.93 -2.05 10.40
C THR A 181 -7.95 -2.58 8.97
N ASP A 182 -7.19 -1.97 8.07
CA ASP A 182 -7.02 -2.46 6.71
C ASP A 182 -6.29 -3.82 6.69
N TRP A 183 -5.27 -4.01 7.54
CA TRP A 183 -4.61 -5.31 7.72
C TRP A 183 -5.60 -6.39 8.20
N PHE A 184 -6.45 -6.07 9.18
CA PHE A 184 -7.50 -6.99 9.64
C PHE A 184 -8.48 -7.33 8.53
N SER A 185 -8.94 -6.33 7.77
CA SER A 185 -9.84 -6.52 6.63
C SER A 185 -9.21 -7.39 5.54
N GLN A 186 -7.95 -7.14 5.20
CA GLN A 186 -7.19 -7.93 4.22
C GLN A 186 -7.04 -9.39 4.66
N MET A 187 -6.70 -9.63 5.93
CA MET A 187 -6.64 -10.98 6.48
C MET A 187 -7.98 -11.69 6.40
N ALA A 188 -9.07 -11.04 6.83
CA ALA A 188 -10.42 -11.63 6.82
C ALA A 188 -10.91 -11.92 5.40
N THR A 189 -10.59 -11.05 4.43
CA THR A 189 -11.11 -11.17 3.06
C THR A 189 -10.30 -12.15 2.21
N HIS A 190 -8.99 -12.17 2.36
CA HIS A 190 -8.10 -12.87 1.42
C HIS A 190 -7.27 -13.99 2.06
N TYR A 191 -7.08 -13.99 3.38
CA TYR A 191 -6.11 -14.86 4.06
C TYR A 191 -6.68 -15.54 5.32
N ASP A 192 -8.01 -15.59 5.45
CA ASP A 192 -8.64 -16.15 6.66
C ASP A 192 -8.34 -17.65 6.85
N GLN A 193 -8.18 -18.37 5.74
CA GLN A 193 -7.80 -19.77 5.80
C GLN A 193 -6.39 -19.96 6.33
N GLU A 194 -5.45 -19.10 5.96
CA GLU A 194 -4.08 -19.09 6.46
C GLU A 194 -4.02 -18.74 7.94
N VAL A 195 -4.85 -17.78 8.39
CA VAL A 195 -5.00 -17.43 9.81
C VAL A 195 -5.55 -18.62 10.60
N ARG A 196 -6.55 -19.32 10.07
CA ARG A 196 -7.13 -20.54 10.67
C ARG A 196 -6.13 -21.68 10.72
N ALA A 197 -5.39 -21.92 9.63
CA ALA A 197 -4.36 -22.93 9.56
C ALA A 197 -3.20 -22.66 10.54
N ALA A 198 -2.85 -21.38 10.71
CA ALA A 198 -1.83 -20.97 11.69
C ALA A 198 -2.26 -21.30 13.13
N TYR A 199 -3.55 -21.17 13.47
CA TYR A 199 -4.07 -21.61 14.77
C TYR A 199 -3.86 -23.12 14.98
N GLN A 200 -4.27 -23.92 13.99
CA GLN A 200 -4.11 -25.37 14.05
C GLN A 200 -2.64 -25.77 14.15
N GLN A 201 -1.75 -25.06 13.46
CA GLN A 201 -0.32 -25.29 13.54
C GLN A 201 0.25 -24.95 14.93
N ALA A 202 -0.23 -23.88 15.56
CA ALA A 202 0.26 -23.45 16.88
C ALA A 202 -0.22 -24.39 18.00
N TYR A 203 -1.45 -24.88 17.93
CA TYR A 203 -2.10 -25.57 19.06
C TYR A 203 -2.49 -27.04 18.80
N GLY A 204 -2.25 -27.55 17.59
CA GLY A 204 -2.53 -28.96 17.23
C GLY A 204 -4.01 -29.31 17.15
N LYS A 205 -4.91 -28.30 17.15
CA LYS A 205 -6.38 -28.49 17.12
C LYS A 205 -7.04 -27.43 16.25
N PRO A 206 -8.24 -27.72 15.68
CA PRO A 206 -9.01 -26.75 14.92
C PRO A 206 -9.38 -25.52 15.78
N LEU A 207 -9.51 -24.35 15.14
CA LEU A 207 -10.07 -23.14 15.76
C LEU A 207 -11.58 -23.33 15.91
N GLU A 208 -12.07 -23.34 17.15
CA GLU A 208 -13.48 -23.24 17.50
C GLU A 208 -13.77 -21.78 17.89
N THR A 209 -14.74 -21.15 17.22
CA THR A 209 -15.10 -19.75 17.46
C THR A 209 -16.52 -19.47 16.98
N ASP A 210 -17.20 -18.55 17.67
CA ASP A 210 -18.49 -17.98 17.27
C ASP A 210 -18.31 -16.75 16.35
N GLU A 211 -17.08 -16.28 16.16
CA GLU A 211 -16.79 -15.18 15.24
C GLU A 211 -16.94 -15.61 13.78
N SER A 212 -17.31 -14.66 12.92
CA SER A 212 -17.57 -14.91 11.50
C SER A 212 -16.34 -15.41 10.72
N THR A 213 -15.14 -15.06 11.19
CA THR A 213 -13.86 -15.40 10.57
C THR A 213 -12.80 -15.76 11.61
N ALA A 214 -11.79 -16.52 11.22
CA ALA A 214 -10.63 -16.78 12.08
C ALA A 214 -9.88 -15.48 12.40
N THR A 215 -9.86 -14.55 11.47
CA THR A 215 -9.27 -13.22 11.66
C THR A 215 -10.02 -12.43 12.73
N ALA A 216 -11.35 -12.42 12.72
CA ALA A 216 -12.13 -11.75 13.78
C ALA A 216 -11.85 -12.36 15.15
N ALA A 217 -11.77 -13.69 15.24
CA ALA A 217 -11.38 -14.39 16.47
C ALA A 217 -9.96 -14.00 16.93
N PHE A 218 -9.01 -13.89 16.01
CA PHE A 218 -7.65 -13.44 16.31
C PHE A 218 -7.62 -12.00 16.83
N VAL A 219 -8.27 -11.07 16.11
CA VAL A 219 -8.32 -9.63 16.49
C VAL A 219 -8.97 -9.44 17.86
N LYS A 220 -10.06 -10.14 18.12
CA LYS A 220 -10.74 -10.16 19.43
C LYS A 220 -9.81 -10.66 20.54
N ALA A 221 -9.13 -11.78 20.32
CA ALA A 221 -8.21 -12.36 21.29
C ALA A 221 -6.97 -11.46 21.52
N LEU A 222 -6.44 -10.83 20.46
CA LEU A 222 -5.34 -9.88 20.55
C LEU A 222 -5.73 -8.64 21.37
N ALA A 223 -6.91 -8.07 21.10
CA ALA A 223 -7.43 -6.93 21.86
C ALA A 223 -7.61 -7.28 23.34
N ALA A 224 -8.21 -8.45 23.63
CA ALA A 224 -8.40 -8.95 25.00
C ALA A 224 -7.08 -9.23 25.74
N ASN A 225 -5.97 -9.45 25.01
CA ASN A 225 -4.64 -9.63 25.59
C ASN A 225 -3.93 -8.31 25.94
N SER A 226 -4.64 -7.19 25.86
CA SER A 226 -4.19 -5.86 26.34
C SER A 226 -2.85 -5.42 25.74
N PRO A 227 -2.67 -5.38 24.40
CA PRO A 227 -1.43 -4.89 23.83
C PRO A 227 -1.11 -3.45 24.28
N LEU A 228 0.17 -3.13 24.35
CA LEU A 228 0.63 -1.76 24.57
C LEU A 228 0.37 -0.95 23.31
N LEU A 229 -0.67 -0.11 23.36
CA LEU A 229 -1.02 0.78 22.26
C LEU A 229 -0.21 2.06 22.33
N THR A 230 0.40 2.41 21.19
CA THR A 230 1.23 3.61 21.05
C THR A 230 0.64 4.58 20.03
N HIS A 231 0.97 5.86 20.17
CA HIS A 231 0.53 6.90 19.22
C HIS A 231 1.38 6.90 17.96
N SER A 232 2.63 6.46 18.04
CA SER A 232 3.57 6.47 16.94
C SER A 232 4.29 5.14 16.79
N ASP A 233 4.79 4.91 15.58
CA ASP A 233 5.68 3.81 15.26
C ASP A 233 7.04 3.90 15.99
N ASN A 234 7.48 5.13 16.34
CA ASN A 234 8.67 5.35 17.15
C ASN A 234 8.48 4.80 18.56
N ASP A 235 7.35 5.10 19.20
CA ASP A 235 7.08 4.65 20.57
C ASP A 235 6.96 3.12 20.62
N ALA A 236 6.36 2.49 19.59
CA ALA A 236 6.32 1.04 19.50
C ALA A 236 7.73 0.44 19.34
N ALA A 237 8.56 1.03 18.46
CA ALA A 237 9.93 0.60 18.25
C ALA A 237 10.78 0.75 19.52
N GLU A 238 10.61 1.85 20.26
CA GLU A 238 11.29 2.08 21.54
C GLU A 238 10.87 1.07 22.61
N ALA A 239 9.56 0.81 22.73
CA ALA A 239 9.08 -0.22 23.66
C ALA A 239 9.68 -1.59 23.39
N ILE A 240 9.82 -1.97 22.10
CA ILE A 240 10.38 -3.26 21.71
C ILE A 240 11.92 -3.28 21.85
N GLY A 241 12.59 -2.28 21.27
CA GLY A 241 14.01 -2.33 20.95
C GLY A 241 14.92 -1.45 21.79
N ALA A 242 14.43 -0.76 22.85
CA ALA A 242 15.31 0.03 23.70
C ALA A 242 16.40 -0.86 24.35
N PRO A 243 17.69 -0.45 24.30
CA PRO A 243 18.79 -1.28 24.77
C PRO A 243 18.72 -1.56 26.27
N ASP A 244 18.20 -0.61 27.06
CA ASP A 244 18.03 -0.71 28.51
C ASP A 244 16.57 -0.99 28.90
N GLY A 245 15.74 -1.38 27.94
CA GLY A 245 14.33 -1.69 28.17
C GLY A 245 14.16 -2.83 29.16
N LYS A 246 13.41 -2.59 30.25
CA LYS A 246 13.11 -3.63 31.24
C LYS A 246 11.98 -4.55 30.83
N GLY A 247 11.21 -4.17 29.79
CA GLY A 247 10.10 -4.93 29.26
C GLY A 247 10.57 -5.90 28.19
N ASP A 248 10.02 -7.13 28.22
CA ASP A 248 10.23 -8.12 27.16
C ASP A 248 9.06 -8.00 26.18
N PHE A 249 9.18 -7.06 25.24
CA PHE A 249 8.15 -6.80 24.24
C PHE A 249 8.48 -7.47 22.90
N VAL A 250 7.43 -7.96 22.27
CA VAL A 250 7.37 -8.17 20.82
C VAL A 250 6.35 -7.18 20.24
N GLY A 251 6.34 -6.94 18.94
CA GLY A 251 5.30 -6.08 18.39
C GLY A 251 5.46 -5.80 16.92
N LEU A 252 4.78 -4.76 16.47
CA LEU A 252 4.61 -4.41 15.07
C LEU A 252 5.19 -3.02 14.81
N VAL A 253 6.14 -2.96 13.89
CA VAL A 253 6.79 -1.72 13.46
C VAL A 253 7.04 -1.72 11.95
N SER A 254 7.18 -0.54 11.36
CA SER A 254 7.67 -0.45 9.98
C SER A 254 9.14 -0.82 9.90
N THR A 255 9.56 -1.34 8.74
CA THR A 255 10.97 -1.64 8.46
C THR A 255 11.88 -0.44 8.62
N ALA A 256 11.35 0.79 8.45
CA ALA A 256 12.09 2.02 8.65
C ALA A 256 12.71 2.18 10.04
N LYS A 257 12.14 1.52 11.06
CA LYS A 257 12.65 1.60 12.45
C LYS A 257 13.97 0.88 12.66
N PHE A 258 14.26 -0.12 11.85
CA PHE A 258 15.51 -0.88 11.96
C PHE A 258 16.77 -0.05 11.72
N ARG A 259 16.68 1.09 11.02
CA ARG A 259 17.79 2.04 10.87
C ARG A 259 18.28 2.58 12.24
N ASP A 260 17.39 2.64 13.23
CA ASP A 260 17.69 3.17 14.55
C ASP A 260 18.58 2.21 15.36
N ASN A 261 18.79 0.97 14.88
CA ASN A 261 19.81 0.04 15.38
C ASN A 261 21.22 0.63 15.26
N LYS A 262 21.49 1.51 14.29
CA LYS A 262 22.76 2.24 14.18
C LYS A 262 22.95 3.25 15.32
N GLN A 263 21.89 3.61 16.02
CA GLN A 263 21.87 4.52 17.15
C GLN A 263 21.72 3.77 18.49
N GLY A 264 21.86 2.44 18.49
CA GLY A 264 21.85 1.62 19.68
C GLY A 264 20.59 0.80 19.92
N MET A 265 19.51 1.00 19.15
CA MET A 265 18.32 0.17 19.25
C MET A 265 18.65 -1.30 18.97
N LYS A 266 17.83 -2.22 19.48
CA LYS A 266 18.04 -3.67 19.43
C LYS A 266 16.87 -4.38 18.73
N LEU A 267 16.41 -3.83 17.60
CA LEU A 267 15.32 -4.44 16.84
C LEU A 267 15.82 -5.63 16.02
N GLY A 268 15.16 -6.78 16.17
CA GLY A 268 15.32 -7.97 15.34
C GLY A 268 14.03 -8.27 14.59
N LEU A 269 14.13 -8.70 13.32
CA LEU A 269 13.00 -9.13 12.53
C LEU A 269 12.56 -10.53 12.94
N CYS A 270 11.26 -10.72 13.23
CA CYS A 270 10.65 -12.02 13.47
C CYS A 270 10.45 -12.79 12.15
N ASN A 271 11.53 -13.22 11.53
CA ASN A 271 11.45 -14.09 10.35
C ASN A 271 10.88 -15.47 10.71
N GLY A 272 10.16 -16.09 9.77
CA GLY A 272 9.51 -17.38 10.00
C GLY A 272 8.21 -17.36 10.79
N MET A 273 7.66 -16.19 11.11
CA MET A 273 6.32 -16.04 11.68
C MET A 273 5.25 -16.63 10.75
N LYS A 274 4.25 -17.29 11.34
CA LYS A 274 3.09 -17.82 10.61
C LYS A 274 1.83 -17.06 10.99
N PRO A 275 0.92 -16.81 10.01
CA PRO A 275 1.05 -17.15 8.59
C PRO A 275 2.01 -16.24 7.82
N PHE A 276 2.33 -15.03 8.34
CA PHE A 276 3.16 -14.00 7.71
C PHE A 276 4.09 -13.34 8.73
N ILE A 277 5.23 -12.85 8.27
CA ILE A 277 6.18 -12.07 9.10
C ILE A 277 5.75 -10.59 9.29
N GLY A 278 4.68 -10.19 8.61
CA GLY A 278 4.14 -8.85 8.57
C GLY A 278 3.31 -8.66 7.30
N TRP A 279 2.99 -7.43 6.96
CA TRP A 279 2.22 -7.10 5.75
C TRP A 279 2.81 -5.90 5.01
N ASN A 280 2.54 -5.85 3.70
CA ASN A 280 2.85 -4.70 2.86
C ASN A 280 1.69 -3.71 2.88
N TYR A 281 1.92 -2.47 3.32
CA TYR A 281 0.92 -1.42 3.21
C TYR A 281 1.16 -0.62 1.91
N PRO A 282 0.13 -0.46 1.05
CA PRO A 282 0.30 0.11 -0.27
C PRO A 282 0.25 1.63 -0.27
N SER A 283 1.08 2.25 -1.11
CA SER A 283 0.95 3.65 -1.48
C SER A 283 0.55 3.76 -2.94
N LEU A 284 -0.60 4.40 -3.20
CA LEU A 284 -1.07 4.65 -4.55
C LEU A 284 -0.23 5.74 -5.22
N GLY A 285 0.10 5.53 -6.50
CA GLY A 285 0.65 6.57 -7.37
C GLY A 285 -0.45 7.09 -8.30
N VAL A 286 -0.89 8.33 -8.09
CA VAL A 286 -2.01 8.90 -8.84
C VAL A 286 -1.65 10.25 -9.45
N VAL A 287 -2.28 10.55 -10.59
CA VAL A 287 -2.17 11.83 -11.31
C VAL A 287 -3.47 12.59 -11.13
N ALA A 288 -3.39 13.87 -10.79
CA ALA A 288 -4.57 14.74 -10.67
C ALA A 288 -5.27 14.86 -12.03
N SER A 289 -6.60 14.68 -12.07
CA SER A 289 -7.38 14.68 -13.31
C SER A 289 -7.36 16.03 -14.05
N GLY A 290 -7.09 17.12 -13.34
CA GLY A 290 -6.95 18.46 -13.90
C GLY A 290 -5.51 18.96 -14.00
N SER A 291 -4.51 18.08 -13.90
CA SER A 291 -3.09 18.48 -14.04
C SER A 291 -2.85 19.19 -15.37
N HIS A 292 -2.12 20.31 -15.32
CA HIS A 292 -1.67 21.03 -16.51
C HIS A 292 -0.42 20.42 -17.15
N SER A 293 0.21 19.45 -16.47
CA SER A 293 1.44 18.77 -16.89
C SER A 293 1.30 17.24 -16.81
N PRO A 294 0.33 16.65 -17.54
CA PRO A 294 -0.02 15.24 -17.39
C PRO A 294 1.09 14.28 -17.82
N ASN A 295 1.94 14.65 -18.79
CA ASN A 295 3.07 13.82 -19.20
C ASN A 295 4.20 13.86 -18.16
N ALA A 296 4.50 15.03 -17.60
CA ALA A 296 5.48 15.17 -16.51
C ALA A 296 5.01 14.43 -15.24
N ALA A 297 3.72 14.50 -14.94
CA ALA A 297 3.11 13.76 -13.83
C ALA A 297 3.22 12.23 -14.02
N ARG A 298 2.90 11.70 -15.21
CA ARG A 298 3.06 10.28 -15.54
C ARG A 298 4.54 9.86 -15.50
N LEU A 299 5.44 10.69 -16.02
CA LEU A 299 6.87 10.43 -15.98
C LEU A 299 7.38 10.34 -14.54
N PHE A 300 6.85 11.17 -13.63
CA PHE A 300 7.20 11.08 -12.21
C PHE A 300 6.71 9.78 -11.57
N VAL A 301 5.49 9.35 -11.88
CA VAL A 301 4.96 8.04 -11.43
C VAL A 301 5.83 6.89 -11.94
N HIS A 302 6.22 6.92 -13.23
CA HIS A 302 7.15 5.95 -13.80
C HIS A 302 8.50 5.96 -13.06
N TYR A 303 9.07 7.15 -12.85
CA TYR A 303 10.36 7.31 -12.16
C TYR A 303 10.36 6.70 -10.76
N LEU A 304 9.29 6.87 -9.97
CA LEU A 304 9.18 6.30 -8.63
C LEU A 304 9.26 4.77 -8.61
N MET A 305 8.95 4.11 -9.72
CA MET A 305 9.00 2.65 -9.83
C MET A 305 10.34 2.13 -10.35
N THR A 306 11.31 3.01 -10.62
CA THR A 306 12.70 2.67 -10.97
C THR A 306 13.56 2.52 -9.70
N ALA A 307 14.75 1.94 -9.86
CA ALA A 307 15.71 1.80 -8.77
C ALA A 307 16.14 3.16 -8.21
N GLU A 308 16.40 4.13 -9.09
CA GLU A 308 16.80 5.48 -8.73
C GLU A 308 15.69 6.24 -8.01
N GLY A 309 14.46 6.11 -8.53
CA GLY A 309 13.30 6.82 -7.99
C GLY A 309 12.91 6.35 -6.59
N ILE A 310 12.99 5.06 -6.31
CA ILE A 310 12.63 4.52 -4.98
C ILE A 310 13.79 4.54 -3.98
N ALA A 311 15.05 4.68 -4.44
CA ALA A 311 16.24 4.56 -3.60
C ALA A 311 16.17 5.35 -2.28
N PRO A 312 15.72 6.63 -2.24
CA PRO A 312 15.62 7.39 -0.99
C PRO A 312 14.68 6.75 0.06
N GLN A 313 13.68 5.99 -0.38
CA GLN A 313 12.77 5.24 0.49
C GLN A 313 13.22 3.80 0.71
N GLY A 314 13.99 3.24 -0.23
CA GLY A 314 14.50 1.88 -0.19
C GLY A 314 15.39 1.60 1.02
N VAL A 315 16.16 2.60 1.47
CA VAL A 315 16.98 2.50 2.69
C VAL A 315 16.16 2.29 3.96
N ASP A 316 14.89 2.63 3.92
CA ASP A 316 13.90 2.44 4.98
C ASP A 316 13.09 1.13 4.80
N GLY A 317 13.48 0.28 3.83
CA GLY A 317 12.80 -0.98 3.51
C GLY A 317 11.53 -0.84 2.69
N LYS A 318 11.20 0.36 2.19
CA LYS A 318 10.06 0.55 1.29
C LYS A 318 10.40 0.03 -0.11
N MET A 319 9.54 -0.81 -0.65
CA MET A 319 9.79 -1.56 -1.89
C MET A 319 8.99 -0.97 -3.07
N SER A 320 9.60 -0.95 -4.25
CA SER A 320 8.84 -0.76 -5.49
C SER A 320 7.95 -1.97 -5.76
N THR A 321 6.78 -1.75 -6.35
CA THR A 321 5.92 -2.82 -6.88
C THR A 321 6.49 -3.45 -8.15
N ASN A 322 7.49 -2.81 -8.78
CA ASN A 322 8.29 -3.43 -9.83
C ASN A 322 9.28 -4.45 -9.19
N PRO A 323 9.10 -5.76 -9.36
CA PRO A 323 9.90 -6.79 -8.68
C PRO A 323 11.36 -6.83 -9.15
N ALA A 324 11.69 -6.21 -10.29
CA ALA A 324 13.06 -6.08 -10.76
C ALA A 324 13.89 -5.11 -9.90
N VAL A 325 13.21 -4.20 -9.19
CA VAL A 325 13.86 -3.25 -8.30
C VAL A 325 14.10 -3.88 -6.93
N LYS A 326 15.36 -3.97 -6.54
CA LYS A 326 15.80 -4.52 -5.25
C LYS A 326 16.06 -3.40 -4.26
N LEU A 327 15.94 -3.73 -2.98
CA LEU A 327 16.34 -2.81 -1.91
C LEU A 327 17.85 -2.60 -1.90
N PRO A 328 18.33 -1.41 -1.51
CA PRO A 328 19.76 -1.13 -1.44
C PRO A 328 20.44 -1.97 -0.34
N ALA A 329 21.74 -2.28 -0.53
CA ALA A 329 22.50 -3.12 0.38
C ALA A 329 22.63 -2.57 1.81
N ASN A 330 22.42 -1.27 2.01
CA ASN A 330 22.44 -0.60 3.31
C ASN A 330 21.07 -0.51 3.99
N GLU A 331 20.04 -1.16 3.44
CA GLU A 331 18.75 -1.32 4.11
C GLU A 331 18.93 -2.12 5.40
N ALA A 332 18.36 -1.62 6.51
CA ALA A 332 18.76 -2.05 7.85
C ALA A 332 18.00 -3.29 8.38
N SER A 333 16.79 -3.56 7.88
CA SER A 333 15.94 -4.65 8.39
C SER A 333 16.28 -6.02 7.79
N GLY A 334 16.90 -6.05 6.61
CA GLY A 334 17.15 -7.25 5.82
C GLY A 334 15.89 -7.86 5.19
N ILE A 335 14.81 -7.08 5.09
CA ILE A 335 13.49 -7.54 4.63
C ILE A 335 13.49 -8.07 3.20
N GLU A 336 14.43 -7.64 2.36
CA GLU A 336 14.53 -8.14 0.98
C GLU A 336 14.60 -9.66 0.90
N LYS A 337 15.27 -10.30 1.85
CA LYS A 337 15.42 -11.77 1.94
C LYS A 337 14.09 -12.48 2.24
N TYR A 338 13.15 -11.76 2.83
CA TYR A 338 11.90 -12.31 3.33
C TYR A 338 10.68 -11.70 2.62
N ARG A 339 10.88 -11.00 1.49
CA ARG A 339 9.82 -10.33 0.73
C ARG A 339 8.62 -11.24 0.45
N ALA A 340 8.87 -12.52 0.14
CA ALA A 340 7.83 -13.51 -0.14
C ALA A 340 7.04 -13.99 1.10
N GLU A 341 7.54 -13.71 2.31
CA GLU A 341 6.87 -14.08 3.56
C GLU A 341 5.96 -12.96 4.10
N LEU A 342 5.97 -11.79 3.45
CA LEU A 342 5.05 -10.70 3.77
C LEU A 342 3.69 -10.96 3.13
N MET A 343 2.62 -10.68 3.88
CA MET A 343 1.27 -10.66 3.33
C MET A 343 1.18 -9.56 2.28
N ALA A 344 0.79 -9.94 1.06
CA ALA A 344 0.55 -8.99 -0.01
C ALA A 344 -0.79 -8.28 0.19
N TYR A 345 -0.84 -6.98 -0.04
CA TYR A 345 -2.08 -6.23 -0.05
C TYR A 345 -2.80 -6.42 -1.40
N GLN A 346 -4.10 -6.69 -1.36
CA GLN A 346 -4.95 -6.84 -2.55
C GLN A 346 -5.72 -5.54 -2.77
N THR A 347 -5.28 -4.70 -3.69
CA THR A 347 -5.89 -3.37 -3.92
C THR A 347 -7.32 -3.46 -4.46
N THR A 348 -7.71 -4.59 -5.02
CA THR A 348 -9.08 -4.84 -5.51
C THR A 348 -10.14 -4.77 -4.42
N SER A 349 -9.78 -5.02 -3.15
CA SER A 349 -10.68 -4.92 -1.99
C SER A 349 -10.59 -3.60 -1.22
N ALA A 350 -9.82 -2.63 -1.69
CA ALA A 350 -9.62 -1.35 -0.99
C ALA A 350 -10.94 -0.63 -0.62
N LYS A 351 -11.99 -0.77 -1.45
CA LYS A 351 -13.34 -0.26 -1.13
C LYS A 351 -13.94 -0.97 0.08
N THR A 352 -13.82 -2.27 0.15
CA THR A 352 -14.29 -3.09 1.29
C THR A 352 -13.52 -2.73 2.54
N ASP A 353 -12.20 -2.59 2.44
CA ASP A 353 -11.36 -2.20 3.57
C ASP A 353 -11.79 -0.86 4.15
N TRP A 354 -12.03 0.15 3.28
CA TRP A 354 -12.54 1.45 3.69
C TRP A 354 -13.88 1.34 4.43
N GLN A 355 -14.81 0.52 3.93
CA GLN A 355 -16.15 0.37 4.48
C GLN A 355 -16.16 -0.38 5.82
N SER A 356 -15.24 -1.32 6.01
CA SER A 356 -15.18 -2.17 7.22
C SER A 356 -14.35 -1.57 8.36
N ARG A 357 -13.69 -0.42 8.15
CA ARG A 357 -12.83 0.19 9.19
C ARG A 357 -13.54 0.38 10.52
N GLN A 358 -14.78 0.88 10.49
CA GLN A 358 -15.56 1.11 11.70
C GLN A 358 -15.90 -0.21 12.42
N ASP A 359 -16.27 -1.24 11.68
CA ASP A 359 -16.59 -2.56 12.26
C ASP A 359 -15.36 -3.15 12.97
N TRP A 360 -14.16 -3.02 12.37
CA TRP A 360 -12.92 -3.45 13.01
C TRP A 360 -12.55 -2.63 14.25
N GLN A 361 -12.78 -1.32 14.22
CA GLN A 361 -12.58 -0.46 15.40
C GLN A 361 -13.56 -0.82 16.52
N ASP A 362 -14.81 -1.10 16.19
CA ASP A 362 -15.82 -1.48 17.16
C ASP A 362 -15.48 -2.85 17.78
N LEU A 363 -15.11 -3.86 16.97
CA LEU A 363 -14.65 -5.15 17.47
C LEU A 363 -13.45 -5.00 18.40
N TRP A 364 -12.48 -4.15 18.03
CA TRP A 364 -11.32 -3.85 18.85
C TRP A 364 -11.71 -3.22 20.19
N ASN A 365 -12.47 -2.14 20.16
CA ASN A 365 -12.85 -1.35 21.34
C ASN A 365 -13.70 -2.15 22.33
N LEU A 366 -14.61 -3.00 21.83
CA LEU A 366 -15.45 -3.87 22.66
C LEU A 366 -14.62 -4.91 23.44
N ASN A 367 -13.47 -5.30 22.96
CA ASN A 367 -12.66 -6.38 23.53
C ASN A 367 -11.35 -5.89 24.17
N TYR A 368 -10.87 -4.68 23.86
CA TYR A 368 -9.64 -4.16 24.42
C TYR A 368 -9.80 -3.88 25.93
N GLN A 369 -8.93 -4.47 26.72
CA GLN A 369 -8.88 -4.28 28.17
C GLN A 369 -7.66 -3.43 28.49
N LYS A 370 -7.85 -2.36 29.27
CA LYS A 370 -6.75 -1.51 29.76
C LYS A 370 -6.08 -2.14 30.97
#